data_bfff2f61447e29b8e0fd55958700818c
#
_entry.id   bfff2f61447e29b8e0fd55958700818c
#
_cell.length_a   1.000
_cell.length_b   1.000
_cell.length_c   1.000
_cell.angle_alpha   90.00
_cell.angle_beta   90.00
_cell.angle_gamma   90.00
#
_symmetry.space_group_name_H-M   'P 1'
#
loop_
_entity.id
_entity.type
_entity.pdbx_description
1 polymer ?
#
loop_
_entity_poly.entity_id
_entity_poly.type
_entity_poly.pdbx_seq_one_letter_code
_entity_poly.pdbx_strand_id
1 'polypeptide(L)'
;MPLKIAFPQLQVTIVDSLNKRIDFLRALVAKLGLTGVELVHGRAEEFSAKQSSYREQFDLVTARAVARLSVLSELCLPAVKVGGEFLAYKAAAADDELQAAQGAIQTLGGKVSSTMQLVLPTQPEPEQRNLIIIDKVAATPQKYPRRPGLPAKKPLA
;
A
#
# COMPACT_ATOMS: atom_id res chain seq x y z
N MET A 1 3.63 -5.59 10.38
CA MET A 1 3.81 -6.18 11.74
C MET A 1 4.31 -5.18 12.77
N PRO A 2 5.41 -4.40 12.58
CA PRO A 2 5.90 -3.48 13.62
C PRO A 2 4.84 -2.51 14.17
N LEU A 3 4.02 -1.91 13.31
CA LEU A 3 2.92 -1.04 13.74
C LEU A 3 1.92 -1.75 14.66
N LYS A 4 1.58 -3.01 14.37
CA LYS A 4 0.68 -3.80 15.22
C LYS A 4 1.26 -4.09 16.60
N ILE A 5 2.57 -4.31 16.68
CA ILE A 5 3.28 -4.51 17.95
C ILE A 5 3.29 -3.21 18.76
N ALA A 6 3.60 -2.08 18.11
CA ALA A 6 3.65 -0.75 18.74
C ALA A 6 2.26 -0.22 19.13
N PHE A 7 1.23 -0.58 18.35
CA PHE A 7 -0.15 -0.11 18.52
C PHE A 7 -1.12 -1.32 18.53
N PRO A 8 -1.26 -2.01 19.65
CA PRO A 8 -2.04 -3.26 19.74
C PRO A 8 -3.53 -3.12 19.39
N GLN A 9 -4.09 -1.91 19.46
CA GLN A 9 -5.49 -1.62 19.13
C GLN A 9 -5.79 -1.64 17.62
N LEU A 10 -4.76 -1.57 16.76
CA LEU A 10 -4.96 -1.59 15.31
C LEU A 10 -5.56 -2.92 14.84
N GLN A 11 -6.52 -2.86 13.93
CA GLN A 11 -6.93 -4.00 13.12
C GLN A 11 -6.08 -3.99 11.85
N VAL A 12 -5.37 -5.07 11.60
CA VAL A 12 -4.39 -5.14 10.50
C VAL A 12 -4.72 -6.27 9.56
N THR A 13 -4.89 -5.96 8.28
CA THR A 13 -5.00 -6.96 7.22
C THR A 13 -3.74 -6.90 6.37
N ILE A 14 -3.09 -8.04 6.14
CA ILE A 14 -1.90 -8.16 5.29
C ILE A 14 -2.24 -9.05 4.10
N VAL A 15 -2.02 -8.53 2.91
CA VAL A 15 -2.17 -9.30 1.66
C VAL A 15 -0.80 -9.54 1.03
N ASP A 16 -0.54 -10.76 0.64
CA ASP A 16 0.67 -11.15 -0.13
C ASP A 16 0.33 -12.27 -1.12
N SER A 17 0.89 -12.18 -2.31
CA SER A 17 0.70 -13.19 -3.36
C SER A 17 1.54 -14.46 -3.17
N LEU A 18 2.48 -14.47 -2.22
CA LEU A 18 3.33 -15.61 -1.92
C LEU A 18 2.86 -16.33 -0.66
N ASN A 19 2.29 -17.51 -0.83
CA ASN A 19 1.78 -18.29 0.30
C ASN A 19 2.84 -18.54 1.39
N LYS A 20 4.09 -18.79 1.01
CA LYS A 20 5.20 -18.96 1.96
C LYS A 20 5.38 -17.77 2.91
N ARG A 21 5.14 -16.54 2.44
CA ARG A 21 5.18 -15.34 3.29
C ARG A 21 3.99 -15.30 4.24
N ILE A 22 2.82 -15.65 3.76
CA ILE A 22 1.61 -15.74 4.59
C ILE A 22 1.78 -16.79 5.69
N ASP A 23 2.36 -17.95 5.38
CA ASP A 23 2.64 -19.00 6.37
C ASP A 23 3.63 -18.54 7.43
N PHE A 24 4.70 -17.84 7.01
CA PHE A 24 5.64 -17.22 7.94
C PHE A 24 4.96 -16.19 8.85
N LEU A 25 4.12 -15.33 8.28
CA LEU A 25 3.39 -14.32 9.06
C LEU A 25 2.40 -14.97 10.03
N ARG A 26 1.75 -16.06 9.64
CA ARG A 26 0.85 -16.82 10.52
C ARG A 26 1.60 -17.37 11.73
N ALA A 27 2.76 -17.98 11.50
CA ALA A 27 3.62 -18.48 12.59
C ALA A 27 4.10 -17.33 13.50
N LEU A 28 4.47 -16.19 12.91
CA LEU A 28 4.91 -15.00 13.66
C LEU A 28 3.78 -14.42 14.51
N VAL A 29 2.58 -14.26 13.97
CA VAL A 29 1.38 -13.79 14.69
C VAL A 29 1.09 -14.68 15.89
N ALA A 30 1.09 -16.00 15.68
CA ALA A 30 0.87 -16.97 16.74
C ALA A 30 1.96 -16.90 17.83
N LYS A 31 3.24 -16.83 17.43
CA LYS A 31 4.38 -16.79 18.37
C LYS A 31 4.39 -15.51 19.21
N LEU A 32 3.93 -14.38 18.64
CA LEU A 32 3.86 -13.10 19.34
C LEU A 32 2.53 -12.88 20.08
N GLY A 33 1.57 -13.82 19.99
CA GLY A 33 0.26 -13.72 20.64
C GLY A 33 -0.56 -12.52 20.12
N LEU A 34 -0.38 -12.10 18.86
CA LEU A 34 -1.07 -10.94 18.33
C LEU A 34 -2.51 -11.30 17.94
N THR A 35 -3.46 -10.44 18.33
CA THR A 35 -4.88 -10.53 17.94
C THR A 35 -5.25 -9.42 16.97
N GLY A 36 -6.35 -9.55 16.20
CA GLY A 36 -6.77 -8.52 15.25
C GLY A 36 -5.81 -8.39 14.05
N VAL A 37 -5.21 -9.51 13.63
CA VAL A 37 -4.41 -9.59 12.40
C VAL A 37 -5.06 -10.59 11.45
N GLU A 38 -5.45 -10.12 10.29
CA GLU A 38 -5.96 -10.92 9.19
C GLU A 38 -4.86 -11.10 8.13
N LEU A 39 -4.69 -12.34 7.65
CA LEU A 39 -3.69 -12.68 6.65
C LEU A 39 -4.37 -13.24 5.41
N VAL A 40 -4.22 -12.55 4.29
CA VAL A 40 -4.88 -12.89 3.03
C VAL A 40 -3.84 -13.29 2.00
N HIS A 41 -3.90 -14.55 1.53
CA HIS A 41 -3.14 -14.99 0.38
C HIS A 41 -3.87 -14.59 -0.89
N GLY A 42 -3.30 -13.72 -1.70
CA GLY A 42 -3.89 -13.26 -2.94
C GLY A 42 -3.13 -12.12 -3.59
N ARG A 43 -3.55 -11.76 -4.78
CA ARG A 43 -3.00 -10.61 -5.48
C ARG A 43 -3.72 -9.34 -5.05
N ALA A 44 -2.99 -8.22 -4.98
CA ALA A 44 -3.57 -6.94 -4.58
C ALA A 44 -4.69 -6.48 -5.51
N GLU A 45 -4.58 -6.79 -6.82
CA GLU A 45 -5.61 -6.48 -7.81
C GLU A 45 -6.93 -7.23 -7.55
N GLU A 46 -6.86 -8.45 -7.02
CA GLU A 46 -8.03 -9.25 -6.65
C GLU A 46 -8.58 -8.85 -5.29
N PHE A 47 -7.68 -8.52 -4.36
CA PHE A 47 -8.00 -8.11 -2.99
C PHE A 47 -8.95 -6.90 -2.95
N SER A 48 -8.73 -5.90 -3.80
CA SER A 48 -9.56 -4.69 -3.87
C SER A 48 -10.38 -4.56 -5.15
N ALA A 49 -10.66 -5.68 -5.83
CA ALA A 49 -11.50 -5.73 -7.02
C ALA A 49 -12.92 -5.20 -6.76
N LYS A 50 -13.65 -4.88 -7.85
CA LYS A 50 -14.99 -4.27 -7.79
C LYS A 50 -15.98 -4.95 -6.82
N GLN A 51 -15.94 -6.28 -6.74
CA GLN A 51 -16.88 -7.07 -5.90
C GLN A 51 -16.27 -7.52 -4.59
N SER A 52 -15.05 -7.09 -4.27
CA SER A 52 -14.38 -7.48 -3.04
C SER A 52 -14.94 -6.74 -1.82
N SER A 53 -15.12 -7.45 -0.73
CA SER A 53 -15.45 -6.87 0.58
C SER A 53 -14.35 -5.99 1.16
N TYR A 54 -13.13 -6.07 0.63
CA TYR A 54 -12.00 -5.25 1.06
C TYR A 54 -11.87 -3.92 0.28
N ARG A 55 -12.70 -3.74 -0.75
CA ARG A 55 -12.66 -2.51 -1.56
C ARG A 55 -13.11 -1.32 -0.73
N GLU A 56 -12.28 -0.26 -0.71
CA GLU A 56 -12.58 1.01 -0.01
C GLU A 56 -13.00 0.84 1.45
N GLN A 57 -12.32 -0.07 2.19
CA GLN A 57 -12.64 -0.38 3.58
C GLN A 57 -11.60 0.14 4.58
N PHE A 58 -10.36 0.40 4.14
CA PHE A 58 -9.27 0.68 5.06
C PHE A 58 -9.06 2.18 5.27
N ASP A 59 -8.88 2.57 6.55
CA ASP A 59 -8.50 3.95 6.93
C ASP A 59 -7.11 4.30 6.41
N LEU A 60 -6.19 3.35 6.52
CA LEU A 60 -4.80 3.50 6.09
C LEU A 60 -4.36 2.25 5.35
N VAL A 61 -3.82 2.44 4.16
CA VAL A 61 -3.12 1.38 3.42
C VAL A 61 -1.66 1.75 3.33
N THR A 62 -0.77 0.80 3.58
CA THR A 62 0.67 1.03 3.49
C THR A 62 1.32 0.05 2.53
N ALA A 63 2.28 0.52 1.75
CA ALA A 63 3.09 -0.36 0.90
C ALA A 63 4.56 0.07 0.90
N ARG A 64 5.45 -0.92 0.99
CA ARG A 64 6.89 -0.75 0.92
C ARG A 64 7.46 -1.46 -0.30
N ALA A 65 8.16 -0.69 -1.12
CA ALA A 65 9.11 -1.09 -2.15
C ALA A 65 8.77 -2.32 -3.00
N VAL A 66 8.06 -2.16 -4.11
CA VAL A 66 8.06 -3.24 -5.11
C VAL A 66 7.77 -2.76 -6.52
N ALA A 67 7.17 -1.58 -6.67
CA ALA A 67 6.75 -1.08 -7.97
C ALA A 67 6.90 0.45 -8.05
N ARG A 68 6.85 0.98 -9.26
CA ARG A 68 6.72 2.41 -9.48
C ARG A 68 5.45 2.92 -8.81
N LEU A 69 5.45 4.18 -8.38
CA LEU A 69 4.34 4.77 -7.61
C LEU A 69 3.00 4.70 -8.36
N SER A 70 2.98 4.89 -9.69
CA SER A 70 1.78 4.76 -10.51
C SER A 70 1.17 3.36 -10.44
N VAL A 71 1.99 2.32 -10.48
CA VAL A 71 1.55 0.92 -10.32
C VAL A 71 1.06 0.69 -8.89
N LEU A 72 1.85 1.14 -7.92
CA LEU A 72 1.54 0.96 -6.51
C LEU A 72 0.24 1.65 -6.11
N SER A 73 -0.03 2.82 -6.69
CA SER A 73 -1.29 3.55 -6.49
C SER A 73 -2.49 2.74 -6.97
N GLU A 74 -2.40 2.07 -8.13
CA GLU A 74 -3.48 1.22 -8.62
C GLU A 74 -3.70 -0.03 -7.76
N LEU A 75 -2.64 -0.55 -7.13
CA LEU A 75 -2.75 -1.71 -6.24
C LEU A 75 -3.31 -1.36 -4.85
N CYS A 76 -3.10 -0.12 -4.38
CA CYS A 76 -3.38 0.27 -3.00
C CYS A 76 -4.62 1.18 -2.85
N LEU A 77 -4.77 2.23 -3.68
CA LEU A 77 -5.87 3.19 -3.55
C LEU A 77 -7.27 2.57 -3.63
N PRO A 78 -7.52 1.50 -4.41
CA PRO A 78 -8.83 0.86 -4.43
C PRO A 78 -9.23 0.20 -3.09
N ALA A 79 -8.29 -0.07 -2.19
CA ALA A 79 -8.58 -0.60 -0.86
C ALA A 79 -8.84 0.52 0.18
N VAL A 80 -8.34 1.74 -0.08
CA VAL A 80 -8.50 2.89 0.83
C VAL A 80 -9.91 3.45 0.75
N LYS A 81 -10.59 3.63 1.88
CA LYS A 81 -11.89 4.30 1.94
C LYS A 81 -11.76 5.79 1.60
N VAL A 82 -12.81 6.41 1.10
CA VAL A 82 -12.85 7.87 0.93
C VAL A 82 -12.68 8.54 2.29
N GLY A 83 -11.76 9.50 2.37
CA GLY A 83 -11.31 10.12 3.63
C GLY A 83 -10.18 9.38 4.35
N GLY A 84 -9.73 8.23 3.83
CA GLY A 84 -8.55 7.52 4.31
C GLY A 84 -7.28 7.90 3.55
N GLU A 85 -6.17 7.23 3.85
CA GLU A 85 -4.84 7.55 3.33
C GLU A 85 -4.10 6.32 2.77
N PHE A 86 -3.31 6.55 1.73
CA PHE A 86 -2.30 5.59 1.27
C PHE A 86 -0.90 6.13 1.56
N LEU A 87 -0.11 5.38 2.32
CA LEU A 87 1.26 5.70 2.68
C LEU A 87 2.24 4.82 1.88
N ALA A 88 2.93 5.44 0.92
CA ALA A 88 3.94 4.77 0.12
C ALA A 88 5.34 5.02 0.66
N TYR A 89 6.06 3.93 0.97
CA TYR A 89 7.47 3.98 1.38
C TYR A 89 8.35 3.91 0.13
N LYS A 90 9.16 4.94 -0.11
CA LYS A 90 10.03 5.04 -1.28
C LYS A 90 11.49 5.30 -0.89
N ALA A 91 12.42 4.93 -1.79
CA ALA A 91 13.83 5.30 -1.68
C ALA A 91 14.05 6.78 -2.02
N ALA A 92 15.30 7.25 -2.01
CA ALA A 92 15.63 8.67 -2.10
C ALA A 92 15.10 9.42 -3.34
N ALA A 93 15.07 8.79 -4.52
CA ALA A 93 14.65 9.45 -5.77
C ALA A 93 13.11 9.35 -5.96
N ALA A 94 12.36 10.14 -5.22
CA ALA A 94 10.90 10.07 -5.25
C ALA A 94 10.23 11.13 -6.15
N ASP A 95 10.89 12.24 -6.48
CA ASP A 95 10.24 13.38 -7.12
C ASP A 95 9.83 13.10 -8.57
N ASP A 96 10.72 12.56 -9.39
CA ASP A 96 10.39 12.18 -10.78
C ASP A 96 9.30 11.10 -10.84
N GLU A 97 9.38 10.17 -9.90
CA GLU A 97 8.39 9.08 -9.79
C GLU A 97 7.03 9.62 -9.34
N LEU A 98 7.02 10.60 -8.46
CA LEU A 98 5.82 11.28 -7.99
C LEU A 98 5.15 12.07 -9.12
N GLN A 99 5.94 12.83 -9.89
CA GLN A 99 5.42 13.55 -11.06
C GLN A 99 4.79 12.60 -12.07
N ALA A 100 5.48 11.51 -12.41
CA ALA A 100 4.97 10.50 -13.34
C ALA A 100 3.72 9.76 -12.84
N ALA A 101 3.47 9.74 -11.53
CA ALA A 101 2.33 9.05 -10.93
C ALA A 101 1.11 9.96 -10.69
N GLN A 102 1.22 11.28 -10.86
CA GLN A 102 0.13 12.21 -10.50
C GLN A 102 -1.17 11.91 -11.23
N GLY A 103 -1.12 11.67 -12.55
CA GLY A 103 -2.30 11.32 -13.34
C GLY A 103 -2.94 10.00 -12.88
N ALA A 104 -2.12 8.99 -12.57
CA ALA A 104 -2.59 7.73 -12.02
C ALA A 104 -3.28 7.91 -10.67
N ILE A 105 -2.64 8.65 -9.75
CA ILE A 105 -3.18 8.93 -8.42
C ILE A 105 -4.54 9.63 -8.54
N GLN A 106 -4.63 10.68 -9.34
CA GLN A 106 -5.87 11.43 -9.55
C GLN A 106 -6.96 10.55 -10.17
N THR A 107 -6.62 9.75 -11.19
CA THR A 107 -7.54 8.81 -11.84
C THR A 107 -8.14 7.80 -10.86
N LEU A 108 -7.37 7.42 -9.83
CA LEU A 108 -7.77 6.45 -8.81
C LEU A 108 -8.50 7.08 -7.60
N GLY A 109 -8.75 8.38 -7.65
CA GLY A 109 -9.43 9.12 -6.59
C GLY A 109 -8.51 9.57 -5.45
N GLY A 110 -7.20 9.62 -5.69
CA GLY A 110 -6.20 10.09 -4.75
C GLY A 110 -5.74 11.52 -5.00
N LYS A 111 -5.17 12.15 -3.99
CA LYS A 111 -4.47 13.43 -4.06
C LYS A 111 -3.23 13.37 -3.16
N VAL A 112 -2.08 13.73 -3.69
CA VAL A 112 -0.86 13.83 -2.86
C VAL A 112 -1.05 14.92 -1.82
N SER A 113 -0.93 14.53 -0.56
CA SER A 113 -1.09 15.40 0.62
C SER A 113 0.24 15.95 1.08
N SER A 114 1.23 15.07 1.22
CA SER A 114 2.58 15.47 1.64
C SER A 114 3.63 14.43 1.26
N THR A 115 4.89 14.87 1.27
CA THR A 115 6.06 13.99 1.20
C THR A 115 6.96 14.30 2.38
N MET A 116 7.31 13.27 3.14
CA MET A 116 8.19 13.39 4.29
C MET A 116 9.50 12.66 4.01
N GLN A 117 10.61 13.36 4.15
CA GLN A 117 11.95 12.76 4.07
C GLN A 117 12.41 12.33 5.45
N LEU A 118 12.90 11.12 5.54
CA LEU A 118 13.45 10.53 6.76
C LEU A 118 14.86 10.03 6.47
N VAL A 119 15.74 10.23 7.45
CA VAL A 119 17.08 9.64 7.42
C VAL A 119 17.13 8.51 8.43
N LEU A 120 17.36 7.29 7.95
CA LEU A 120 17.55 6.14 8.81
C LEU A 120 19.02 6.04 9.18
N PRO A 121 19.37 5.89 10.47
CA PRO A 121 20.75 5.77 10.95
C PRO A 121 21.30 4.36 10.68
N THR A 122 21.39 4.00 9.41
CA THR A 122 21.98 2.71 8.98
C THR A 122 23.49 2.81 8.86
N GLN A 123 24.20 1.67 8.93
CA GLN A 123 25.63 1.56 8.70
C GLN A 123 25.88 0.80 7.38
N PRO A 124 26.92 1.13 6.60
CA PRO A 124 27.98 2.12 6.89
C PRO A 124 27.57 3.58 6.71
N GLU A 125 26.47 3.87 6.00
CA GLU A 125 26.00 5.22 5.77
C GLU A 125 24.49 5.36 6.05
N PRO A 126 24.03 6.56 6.50
CA PRO A 126 22.62 6.82 6.69
C PRO A 126 21.84 6.69 5.38
N GLU A 127 20.69 6.05 5.43
CA GLU A 127 19.82 5.86 4.27
C GLU A 127 18.66 6.85 4.27
N GLN A 128 18.49 7.56 3.14
CA GLN A 128 17.31 8.40 2.94
C GLN A 128 16.10 7.56 2.54
N ARG A 129 14.95 7.89 3.12
CA ARG A 129 13.65 7.32 2.79
C ARG A 129 12.62 8.43 2.62
N ASN A 130 11.72 8.23 1.69
CA ASN A 130 10.58 9.12 1.47
C ASN A 130 9.28 8.39 1.83
N LEU A 131 8.44 9.07 2.59
CA LEU A 131 7.07 8.67 2.82
C LEU A 131 6.18 9.60 2.00
N ILE A 132 5.45 9.05 1.04
CA ILE A 132 4.49 9.80 0.23
C ILE A 132 3.11 9.49 0.79
N ILE A 133 2.40 10.53 1.23
CA ILE A 133 1.05 10.44 1.78
C ILE A 133 0.08 10.88 0.70
N ILE A 134 -0.89 10.02 0.40
CA ILE A 134 -1.90 10.23 -0.63
C ILE A 134 -3.27 10.09 0.03
N ASP A 135 -4.00 11.20 0.09
CA ASP A 135 -5.37 11.23 0.60
C ASP A 135 -6.32 10.62 -0.44
N LYS A 136 -7.25 9.80 0.01
CA LYS A 136 -8.33 9.27 -0.81
C LYS A 136 -9.50 10.28 -0.81
N VAL A 137 -9.55 11.10 -1.84
CA VAL A 137 -10.54 12.21 -1.94
C VAL A 137 -11.80 11.86 -2.72
N ALA A 138 -11.77 10.78 -3.50
CA ALA A 138 -12.93 10.30 -4.28
C ALA A 138 -12.89 8.77 -4.43
N ALA A 139 -14.04 8.19 -4.73
CA ALA A 139 -14.15 6.75 -5.00
C ALA A 139 -13.33 6.35 -6.22
N THR A 140 -12.65 5.20 -6.15
CA THR A 140 -11.92 4.63 -7.29
C THR A 140 -12.92 4.16 -8.36
N PRO A 141 -12.76 4.56 -9.64
CA PRO A 141 -13.64 4.08 -10.71
C PRO A 141 -13.67 2.55 -10.78
N GLN A 142 -14.83 1.97 -11.05
CA GLN A 142 -15.07 0.52 -10.98
C GLN A 142 -14.24 -0.33 -11.93
N LYS A 143 -13.63 0.28 -12.95
CA LYS A 143 -12.69 -0.40 -13.88
C LYS A 143 -11.31 -0.66 -13.27
N TYR A 144 -11.03 -0.11 -12.08
CA TYR A 144 -9.79 -0.31 -11.33
C TYR A 144 -10.04 -1.05 -10.01
N PRO A 145 -9.04 -1.80 -9.51
CA PRO A 145 -7.81 -2.13 -10.22
C PRO A 145 -8.09 -2.98 -11.46
N ARG A 146 -7.21 -2.87 -12.46
CA ARG A 146 -7.25 -3.71 -13.64
C ARG A 146 -6.85 -5.15 -13.29
N ARG A 147 -7.10 -6.09 -14.20
CA ARG A 147 -6.77 -7.52 -14.01
C ARG A 147 -5.32 -7.73 -13.58
N PRO A 148 -5.04 -8.82 -12.82
CA PRO A 148 -3.70 -9.12 -12.31
C PRO A 148 -2.60 -9.03 -13.35
N GLY A 149 -1.50 -8.34 -12.98
CA GLY A 149 -0.33 -8.12 -13.81
C GLY A 149 -0.45 -6.99 -14.86
N LEU A 150 -1.64 -6.49 -15.15
CA LEU A 150 -1.81 -5.39 -16.12
C LEU A 150 -1.27 -4.06 -15.61
N PRO A 151 -1.44 -3.68 -14.33
CA PRO A 151 -0.84 -2.47 -13.78
C PRO A 151 0.67 -2.40 -13.98
N ALA A 152 1.39 -3.49 -13.78
CA ALA A 152 2.84 -3.55 -13.96
C ALA A 152 3.26 -3.51 -15.43
N LYS A 153 2.49 -4.14 -16.33
CA LYS A 153 2.81 -4.17 -17.78
C LYS A 153 2.49 -2.86 -18.50
N LYS A 154 1.44 -2.17 -18.07
CA LYS A 154 0.97 -0.91 -18.64
C LYS A 154 0.57 0.03 -17.51
N PRO A 155 1.53 0.67 -16.82
CA PRO A 155 1.24 1.62 -15.76
C PRO A 155 0.30 2.73 -16.24
N LEU A 156 -0.55 3.23 -15.35
CA LEU A 156 -1.30 4.45 -15.60
C LEU A 156 -0.33 5.64 -15.64
N ALA A 157 -0.60 6.59 -16.52
CA ALA A 157 0.11 7.86 -16.63
C ALA A 157 -0.61 8.95 -15.83
#